data_221bea903c7bc8182f0e7b3e23dda568
#
_entry.id   221bea903c7bc8182f0e7b3e23dda568
#
_cell.length_a   1.000
_cell.length_b   1.000
_cell.length_c   1.000
_cell.angle_alpha   90.00
_cell.angle_beta   90.00
_cell.angle_gamma   90.00
#
_symmetry.space_group_name_H-M   'P 1'
#
loop_
_entity.id
_entity.type
_entity.pdbx_description
1 polymer ?
#
loop_
_entity_poly.entity_id
_entity_poly.type
_entity_poly.pdbx_seq_one_letter_code
_entity_poly.pdbx_strand_id
1 'polypeptide(L)'
;SPGLPLSAYEDLSAFKIYLADVGVLRRLSKLDPVAFREGNRLFTEFKGALTENFILQSLVPQFDAMPHYWSRINPPYEVDFIIQRKNDIIPVEVKADTNIKSRSLKKYAETFEQETKLRVRFSMNNLRMDEGVLNIPLFMADQADRLIGIALGETHEK
;
A
#
# COMPACT_ATOMS: atom_id res chain seq x y z
N SER A 1 4.07 4.80 -18.09
CA SER A 1 4.79 5.39 -16.97
C SER A 1 3.81 6.19 -16.12
N PRO A 2 3.77 6.00 -14.81
CA PRO A 2 2.94 6.85 -13.97
C PRO A 2 3.47 8.28 -14.00
N GLY A 3 2.57 9.21 -14.27
CA GLY A 3 2.84 10.66 -14.28
C GLY A 3 1.81 11.40 -13.43
N LEU A 4 1.93 12.71 -13.32
CA LEU A 4 1.00 13.55 -12.58
C LEU A 4 0.07 14.33 -13.53
N PRO A 5 -1.21 14.45 -13.25
CA PRO A 5 -1.94 13.72 -12.17
C PRO A 5 -2.09 12.23 -12.52
N LEU A 6 -2.12 11.37 -11.51
CA LEU A 6 -2.25 9.91 -11.70
C LEU A 6 -3.47 9.53 -12.54
N SER A 7 -4.59 10.20 -12.35
CA SER A 7 -5.84 9.99 -13.09
C SER A 7 -5.71 10.14 -14.61
N ALA A 8 -4.71 10.85 -15.11
CA ALA A 8 -4.46 10.99 -16.54
C ALA A 8 -3.78 9.75 -17.17
N TYR A 9 -3.31 8.82 -16.35
CA TYR A 9 -2.58 7.62 -16.75
C TYR A 9 -3.28 6.33 -16.34
N GLU A 10 -4.55 6.43 -15.95
CA GLU A 10 -5.38 5.27 -15.58
C GLU A 10 -5.67 4.38 -16.79
N ASP A 11 -5.59 3.07 -16.57
CA ASP A 11 -6.20 2.08 -17.43
C ASP A 11 -7.58 1.73 -16.87
N LEU A 12 -8.62 2.31 -17.43
CA LEU A 12 -10.00 2.11 -16.98
C LEU A 12 -10.52 0.68 -17.18
N SER A 13 -9.81 -0.15 -17.92
CA SER A 13 -10.13 -1.58 -18.08
C SER A 13 -9.62 -2.44 -16.91
N ALA A 14 -8.69 -1.90 -16.10
CA ALA A 14 -8.07 -2.59 -14.99
C ALA A 14 -8.46 -1.92 -13.66
N PHE A 15 -9.12 -2.66 -12.77
CA PHE A 15 -9.57 -2.15 -11.49
C PHE A 15 -9.50 -3.19 -10.38
N LYS A 16 -9.36 -2.71 -9.14
CA LYS A 16 -9.49 -3.51 -7.91
C LYS A 16 -10.75 -3.09 -7.16
N ILE A 17 -11.45 -4.05 -6.57
CA ILE A 17 -12.64 -3.81 -5.75
C ILE A 17 -12.27 -3.94 -4.28
N TYR A 18 -12.59 -2.91 -3.52
CA TYR A 18 -12.45 -2.88 -2.07
C TYR A 18 -13.81 -2.62 -1.42
N LEU A 19 -14.00 -3.15 -0.23
CA LEU A 19 -15.21 -2.91 0.55
C LEU A 19 -14.99 -1.75 1.51
N ALA A 20 -16.04 -0.95 1.69
CA ALA A 20 -16.02 0.18 2.62
C ALA A 20 -15.93 -0.23 4.09
N ASP A 21 -16.18 -1.51 4.39
CA ASP A 21 -16.13 -2.05 5.75
C ASP A 21 -15.45 -3.42 5.78
N VAL A 22 -14.40 -3.54 6.60
CA VAL A 22 -13.61 -4.79 6.77
C VAL A 22 -14.45 -5.89 7.45
N GLY A 23 -15.38 -5.53 8.31
CA GLY A 23 -16.29 -6.48 8.95
C GLY A 23 -17.25 -7.11 7.95
N VAL A 24 -17.76 -6.33 7.00
CA VAL A 24 -18.59 -6.84 5.88
C VAL A 24 -17.78 -7.76 4.99
N LEU A 25 -16.55 -7.37 4.64
CA LEU A 25 -15.65 -8.24 3.85
C LEU A 25 -15.43 -9.59 4.54
N ARG A 26 -15.19 -9.58 5.85
CA ARG A 26 -15.05 -10.80 6.65
C ARG A 26 -16.30 -11.68 6.62
N ARG A 27 -17.48 -11.10 6.69
CA ARG A 27 -18.76 -11.84 6.64
C ARG A 27 -19.06 -12.41 5.26
N LEU A 28 -18.80 -11.65 4.21
CA LEU A 28 -19.03 -12.09 2.82
C LEU A 28 -18.14 -13.24 2.41
N SER A 29 -16.91 -13.29 2.90
CA SER A 29 -15.97 -14.38 2.62
C SER A 29 -16.33 -15.71 3.29
N LYS A 30 -17.34 -15.74 4.16
CA LYS A 30 -17.84 -16.95 4.83
C LYS A 30 -16.75 -17.81 5.48
N LEU A 31 -15.67 -17.18 5.93
CA LEU A 31 -14.56 -17.89 6.57
C LEU A 31 -14.98 -18.40 7.94
N ASP A 32 -14.87 -19.73 8.10
CA ASP A 32 -15.06 -20.37 9.38
C ASP A 32 -14.01 -19.88 10.39
N PRO A 33 -14.40 -19.57 11.64
CA PRO A 33 -13.45 -19.25 12.71
C PRO A 33 -12.34 -20.31 12.90
N VAL A 34 -12.59 -21.56 12.54
CA VAL A 34 -11.59 -22.66 12.59
C VAL A 34 -10.48 -22.43 11.56
N ALA A 35 -10.78 -21.90 10.39
CA ALA A 35 -9.78 -21.58 9.36
C ALA A 35 -8.73 -20.57 9.84
N PHE A 36 -9.07 -19.70 10.80
CA PHE A 36 -8.14 -18.76 11.42
C PHE A 36 -7.09 -19.45 12.33
N ARG A 37 -7.39 -20.62 12.86
CA ARG A 37 -6.50 -21.36 13.75
C ARG A 37 -5.51 -22.26 13.01
N GLU A 38 -5.87 -22.69 11.82
CA GLU A 38 -5.12 -23.72 11.08
C GLU A 38 -4.05 -23.16 10.14
N GLY A 39 -3.97 -21.82 9.98
CA GLY A 39 -2.92 -21.16 9.20
C GLY A 39 -2.84 -21.62 7.73
N ASN A 40 -3.96 -22.06 7.16
CA ASN A 40 -3.98 -22.57 5.80
C ASN A 40 -3.77 -21.43 4.76
N ARG A 41 -3.44 -21.80 3.53
CA ARG A 41 -3.17 -20.87 2.42
C ARG A 41 -4.33 -19.88 2.20
N LEU A 42 -5.57 -20.35 2.28
CA LEU A 42 -6.76 -19.52 2.11
C LEU A 42 -6.84 -18.42 3.17
N PHE A 43 -6.49 -18.75 4.42
CA PHE A 43 -6.43 -17.76 5.50
C PHE A 43 -5.34 -16.71 5.25
N THR A 44 -4.18 -17.12 4.77
CA THR A 44 -3.07 -16.20 4.48
C THR A 44 -3.43 -15.22 3.37
N GLU A 45 -4.04 -15.70 2.29
CA GLU A 45 -4.52 -14.86 1.18
C GLU A 45 -5.62 -13.89 1.65
N PHE A 46 -6.56 -14.36 2.45
CA PHE A 46 -7.64 -13.55 2.98
C PHE A 46 -7.14 -12.49 3.99
N LYS A 47 -6.19 -12.86 4.85
CA LYS A 47 -5.52 -11.91 5.76
C LYS A 47 -4.85 -10.78 4.99
N GLY A 48 -4.19 -11.09 3.87
CA GLY A 48 -3.61 -10.10 2.96
C GLY A 48 -4.67 -9.11 2.45
N ALA A 49 -5.76 -9.63 1.88
CA ALA A 49 -6.86 -8.81 1.34
C ALA A 49 -7.52 -7.93 2.41
N LEU A 50 -7.73 -8.45 3.63
CA LEU A 50 -8.24 -7.66 4.75
C LEU A 50 -7.30 -6.53 5.13
N THR A 51 -5.99 -6.81 5.18
CA THR A 51 -4.98 -5.83 5.53
C THR A 51 -4.87 -4.74 4.49
N GLU A 52 -4.85 -5.09 3.19
CA GLU A 52 -4.88 -4.11 2.10
C GLU A 52 -6.12 -3.22 2.18
N ASN A 53 -7.30 -3.83 2.41
CA ASN A 53 -8.55 -3.08 2.52
C ASN A 53 -8.54 -2.11 3.71
N PHE A 54 -8.01 -2.54 4.86
CA PHE A 54 -7.82 -1.69 6.04
C PHE A 54 -6.90 -0.51 5.74
N ILE A 55 -5.76 -0.76 5.09
CA ILE A 55 -4.81 0.28 4.71
C ILE A 55 -5.45 1.27 3.74
N LEU A 56 -6.16 0.80 2.71
CA LEU A 56 -6.85 1.69 1.78
C LEU A 56 -7.82 2.62 2.50
N GLN A 57 -8.66 2.09 3.39
CA GLN A 57 -9.59 2.89 4.19
C GLN A 57 -8.87 3.95 5.04
N SER A 58 -7.68 3.63 5.54
CA SER A 58 -6.86 4.56 6.31
C SER A 58 -6.21 5.64 5.43
N LEU A 59 -5.87 5.31 4.17
CA LEU A 59 -5.20 6.24 3.25
C LEU A 59 -6.16 7.23 2.59
N VAL A 60 -7.36 6.77 2.19
CA VAL A 60 -8.32 7.59 1.44
C VAL A 60 -8.59 8.95 2.07
N PRO A 61 -8.83 9.10 3.39
CA PRO A 61 -9.11 10.40 3.98
C PRO A 61 -7.89 11.32 4.11
N GLN A 62 -6.68 10.83 3.86
CA GLN A 62 -5.44 11.59 4.07
C GLN A 62 -4.90 12.24 2.79
N PHE A 63 -5.37 11.82 1.60
CA PHE A 63 -4.86 12.27 0.31
C PHE A 63 -5.99 12.78 -0.58
N ASP A 64 -5.73 13.84 -1.34
CA ASP A 64 -6.74 14.45 -2.22
C ASP A 64 -7.10 13.56 -3.42
N ALA A 65 -6.14 12.79 -3.92
CA ALA A 65 -6.36 11.84 -5.00
C ALA A 65 -6.59 10.42 -4.45
N MET A 66 -7.53 9.69 -5.04
CA MET A 66 -7.73 8.27 -4.73
C MET A 66 -6.44 7.49 -5.00
N PRO A 67 -6.04 6.59 -4.10
CA PRO A 67 -4.93 5.68 -4.38
C PRO A 67 -5.21 4.81 -5.61
N HIS A 68 -4.18 4.66 -6.44
CA HIS A 68 -4.17 3.77 -7.59
C HIS A 68 -3.38 2.50 -7.26
N TYR A 69 -3.30 1.54 -8.14
CA TYR A 69 -2.34 0.46 -8.07
C TYR A 69 -1.51 0.39 -9.36
N TRP A 70 -0.39 -0.30 -9.30
CA TRP A 70 0.45 -0.52 -10.46
C TRP A 70 0.73 -2.00 -10.65
N SER A 71 0.57 -2.47 -11.88
CA SER A 71 0.91 -3.83 -12.23
C SER A 71 1.67 -3.91 -13.55
N ARG A 72 2.50 -4.93 -13.66
CA ARG A 72 3.22 -5.29 -14.87
C ARG A 72 3.03 -6.78 -15.14
N ILE A 73 2.72 -7.12 -16.38
CA ILE A 73 2.42 -8.51 -16.76
C ILE A 73 3.70 -9.32 -16.99
N ASN A 74 4.73 -8.72 -17.58
CA ASN A 74 5.93 -9.43 -18.02
C ASN A 74 7.24 -8.69 -17.64
N PRO A 75 8.02 -9.19 -16.68
CA PRO A 75 7.66 -10.17 -15.67
C PRO A 75 6.59 -9.64 -14.71
N PRO A 76 5.83 -10.51 -14.01
CA PRO A 76 4.72 -10.08 -13.18
C PRO A 76 5.21 -9.40 -11.90
N TYR A 77 4.83 -8.15 -11.72
CA TYR A 77 5.02 -7.35 -10.51
C TYR A 77 3.77 -6.53 -10.24
N GLU A 78 3.48 -6.34 -8.98
CA GLU A 78 2.37 -5.51 -8.54
C GLU A 78 2.78 -4.69 -7.33
N VAL A 79 2.38 -3.42 -7.32
CA VAL A 79 2.47 -2.52 -6.17
C VAL A 79 1.04 -2.25 -5.71
N ASP A 80 0.76 -2.51 -4.44
CA ASP A 80 -0.61 -2.53 -3.90
C ASP A 80 -1.30 -1.19 -4.08
N PHE A 81 -0.59 -0.09 -3.76
CA PHE A 81 -1.09 1.26 -3.97
C PHE A 81 -0.01 2.19 -4.52
N ILE A 82 -0.47 3.19 -5.28
CA ILE A 82 0.31 4.37 -5.66
C ILE A 82 -0.43 5.59 -5.13
N ILE A 83 0.23 6.37 -4.31
CA ILE A 83 -0.31 7.60 -3.73
C ILE A 83 0.26 8.79 -4.49
N GLN A 84 -0.62 9.71 -4.88
CA GLN A 84 -0.23 11.04 -5.29
C GLN A 84 -0.26 11.96 -4.06
N ARG A 85 0.89 12.54 -3.72
CA ARG A 85 1.02 13.49 -2.63
C ARG A 85 1.75 14.73 -3.12
N LYS A 86 1.03 15.84 -3.23
CA LYS A 86 1.58 17.05 -3.87
C LYS A 86 2.12 16.71 -5.28
N ASN A 87 3.41 16.91 -5.51
CA ASN A 87 4.11 16.59 -6.76
C ASN A 87 4.90 15.28 -6.71
N ASP A 88 4.67 14.45 -5.70
CA ASP A 88 5.36 13.18 -5.53
C ASP A 88 4.42 12.00 -5.79
N ILE A 89 4.97 10.97 -6.43
CA ILE A 89 4.33 9.67 -6.62
C ILE A 89 5.02 8.68 -5.68
N ILE A 90 4.23 8.07 -4.80
CA ILE A 90 4.74 7.21 -3.73
C ILE A 90 4.17 5.80 -3.89
N PRO A 91 4.98 4.80 -4.25
CA PRO A 91 4.56 3.41 -4.27
C PRO A 91 4.46 2.86 -2.85
N VAL A 92 3.39 2.11 -2.61
CA VAL A 92 3.03 1.55 -1.30
C VAL A 92 2.80 0.06 -1.41
N GLU A 93 3.43 -0.70 -0.54
CA GLU A 93 3.23 -2.13 -0.37
C GLU A 93 2.67 -2.45 1.02
N VAL A 94 1.78 -3.42 1.08
CA VAL A 94 1.17 -3.89 2.33
C VAL A 94 1.62 -5.32 2.60
N LYS A 95 2.16 -5.57 3.79
CA LYS A 95 2.57 -6.90 4.25
C LYS A 95 1.87 -7.24 5.56
N ALA A 96 1.00 -8.23 5.53
CA ALA A 96 0.30 -8.72 6.72
C ALA A 96 1.19 -9.54 7.67
N ASP A 97 2.45 -9.74 7.33
CA ASP A 97 3.43 -10.54 8.06
C ASP A 97 4.68 -9.74 8.44
N THR A 98 5.58 -10.41 9.19
CA THR A 98 6.91 -9.91 9.52
C THR A 98 7.92 -10.10 8.39
N ASN A 99 7.61 -10.96 7.40
CA ASN A 99 8.47 -11.15 6.23
C ASN A 99 8.31 -9.98 5.26
N ILE A 100 9.31 -9.11 5.23
CA ILE A 100 9.27 -7.81 4.56
C ILE A 100 10.06 -7.76 3.24
N LYS A 101 10.31 -8.88 2.59
CA LYS A 101 10.96 -8.86 1.28
C LYS A 101 10.04 -8.21 0.24
N SER A 102 10.39 -7.00 -0.18
CA SER A 102 9.61 -6.15 -1.10
C SER A 102 10.24 -6.12 -2.48
N ARG A 103 10.08 -7.20 -3.25
CA ARG A 103 10.60 -7.27 -4.62
C ARG A 103 9.90 -6.28 -5.55
N SER A 104 8.60 -6.11 -5.38
CA SER A 104 7.78 -5.23 -6.24
C SER A 104 8.12 -3.76 -6.03
N LEU A 105 8.30 -3.29 -4.79
CA LEU A 105 8.73 -1.93 -4.50
C LEU A 105 10.13 -1.63 -5.07
N LYS A 106 11.05 -2.60 -4.93
CA LYS A 106 12.38 -2.46 -5.51
C LYS A 106 12.30 -2.35 -7.02
N LYS A 107 11.54 -3.23 -7.67
CA LYS A 107 11.38 -3.24 -9.12
C LYS A 107 10.69 -1.99 -9.66
N TYR A 108 9.70 -1.49 -8.93
CA TYR A 108 9.07 -0.20 -9.26
C TYR A 108 10.08 0.94 -9.24
N ALA A 109 10.87 1.05 -8.16
CA ALA A 109 11.89 2.08 -8.03
C ALA A 109 12.99 1.99 -9.10
N GLU A 110 13.44 0.78 -9.46
CA GLU A 110 14.38 0.59 -10.57
C GLU A 110 13.78 1.02 -11.93
N THR A 111 12.47 0.85 -12.10
CA THR A 111 11.78 1.20 -13.34
C THR A 111 11.53 2.71 -13.46
N PHE A 112 11.27 3.38 -12.33
CA PHE A 112 10.89 4.79 -12.22
C PHE A 112 11.81 5.52 -11.22
N GLU A 113 13.12 5.39 -11.42
CA GLU A 113 14.14 5.88 -10.48
C GLU A 113 14.08 7.40 -10.26
N GLN A 114 13.83 8.15 -11.31
CA GLN A 114 13.80 9.63 -11.25
C GLN A 114 12.55 10.16 -10.56
N GLU A 115 11.45 9.41 -10.62
CA GLU A 115 10.15 9.80 -10.08
C GLU A 115 9.93 9.27 -8.65
N THR A 116 10.74 8.29 -8.19
CA THR A 116 10.53 7.60 -6.92
C THR A 116 11.50 8.11 -5.85
N LYS A 117 11.09 9.14 -5.10
CA LYS A 117 11.88 9.70 -4.00
C LYS A 117 11.77 8.86 -2.71
N LEU A 118 10.63 8.25 -2.49
CA LEU A 118 10.31 7.48 -1.29
C LEU A 118 9.43 6.29 -1.65
N ARG A 119 9.65 5.18 -0.99
CA ARG A 119 8.80 3.99 -1.02
C ARG A 119 8.21 3.79 0.36
N VAL A 120 6.97 3.36 0.44
CA VAL A 120 6.29 3.10 1.72
C VAL A 120 5.91 1.62 1.82
N ARG A 121 6.08 1.05 2.99
CA ARG A 121 5.60 -0.27 3.31
C ARG A 121 4.86 -0.25 4.63
N PHE A 122 3.63 -0.75 4.63
CA PHE A 122 2.90 -1.05 5.85
C PHE A 122 3.13 -2.50 6.24
N SER A 123 3.53 -2.74 7.47
CA SER A 123 3.79 -4.11 7.96
C SER A 123 3.61 -4.22 9.49
N MET A 124 3.84 -5.43 10.00
CA MET A 124 3.85 -5.67 11.45
C MET A 124 5.13 -5.16 12.14
N ASN A 125 6.13 -4.71 11.38
CA ASN A 125 7.38 -4.20 11.94
C ASN A 125 7.25 -2.75 12.41
N ASN A 126 8.20 -2.33 13.25
CA ASN A 126 8.25 -0.98 13.81
C ASN A 126 8.47 0.09 12.74
N LEU A 127 8.14 1.33 13.10
CA LEU A 127 8.45 2.52 12.31
C LEU A 127 9.96 2.61 12.08
N ARG A 128 10.35 2.59 10.81
CA ARG A 128 11.76 2.59 10.43
C ARG A 128 11.94 3.11 9.01
N MET A 129 13.01 3.88 8.80
CA MET A 129 13.49 4.23 7.47
C MET A 129 14.70 3.37 7.13
N ASP A 130 14.68 2.70 5.98
CA ASP A 130 15.74 1.79 5.55
C ASP A 130 15.85 1.79 4.01
N GLU A 131 17.03 2.13 3.49
CA GLU A 131 17.32 2.15 2.03
C GLU A 131 16.22 2.81 1.16
N GLY A 132 15.68 3.95 1.60
CA GLY A 132 14.63 4.67 0.88
C GLY A 132 13.23 4.06 1.02
N VAL A 133 13.05 3.10 1.93
CA VAL A 133 11.74 2.53 2.29
C VAL A 133 11.36 2.98 3.70
N LEU A 134 10.26 3.70 3.81
CA LEU A 134 9.62 3.99 5.09
C LEU A 134 8.69 2.83 5.46
N ASN A 135 9.06 2.06 6.47
CA ASN A 135 8.16 1.08 7.05
C ASN A 135 7.28 1.73 8.10
N ILE A 136 5.97 1.64 7.93
CA ILE A 136 4.98 2.15 8.86
C ILE A 136 4.24 0.96 9.48
N PRO A 137 4.20 0.85 10.82
CA PRO A 137 3.36 -0.16 11.46
C PRO A 137 1.90 -0.04 11.03
N LEU A 138 1.21 -1.15 10.83
CA LEU A 138 -0.18 -1.16 10.38
C LEU A 138 -1.10 -0.27 11.24
N PHE A 139 -0.90 -0.26 12.57
CA PHE A 139 -1.70 0.55 13.49
C PHE A 139 -1.46 2.06 13.40
N MET A 140 -0.42 2.49 12.66
CA MET A 140 -0.12 3.91 12.42
C MET A 140 -0.53 4.37 11.01
N ALA A 141 -1.33 3.59 10.30
CA ALA A 141 -1.73 3.89 8.92
C ALA A 141 -2.47 5.23 8.77
N ASP A 142 -3.19 5.66 9.82
CA ASP A 142 -3.88 6.96 9.87
C ASP A 142 -2.93 8.16 9.99
N GLN A 143 -1.62 7.93 10.20
CA GLN A 143 -0.57 8.94 10.27
C GLN A 143 0.32 8.97 9.01
N ALA A 144 -0.08 8.27 7.94
CA ALA A 144 0.74 8.06 6.75
C ALA A 144 1.21 9.38 6.11
N ASP A 145 0.30 10.34 5.90
CA ASP A 145 0.65 11.62 5.28
C ASP A 145 1.71 12.38 6.10
N ARG A 146 1.53 12.47 7.41
CA ARG A 146 2.49 13.12 8.31
C ARG A 146 3.85 12.43 8.31
N LEU A 147 3.88 11.11 8.41
CA LEU A 147 5.12 10.33 8.43
C LEU A 147 5.88 10.40 7.10
N ILE A 148 5.16 10.40 5.99
CA ILE A 148 5.72 10.60 4.65
C ILE A 148 6.34 11.99 4.55
N GLY A 149 5.65 13.03 5.01
CA GLY A 149 6.18 14.40 5.03
C GLY A 149 7.49 14.50 5.81
N ILE A 150 7.56 13.91 6.99
CA ILE A 150 8.80 13.85 7.80
C ILE A 150 9.92 13.12 7.04
N ALA A 151 9.62 11.96 6.43
CA ALA A 151 10.59 11.17 5.69
C ALA A 151 11.14 11.90 4.44
N LEU A 152 10.33 12.77 3.84
CA LEU A 152 10.73 13.64 2.73
C LEU A 152 11.45 14.92 3.17
N GLY A 153 11.67 15.11 4.48
CA GLY A 153 12.37 16.29 5.03
C GLY A 153 11.51 17.55 5.08
N GLU A 154 10.20 17.43 5.03
CA GLU A 154 9.31 18.57 5.19
C GLU A 154 9.35 19.04 6.64
N THR A 155 9.73 20.30 6.84
CA THR A 155 9.60 20.96 8.15
C THR A 155 8.14 21.31 8.38
N HIS A 156 7.56 20.81 9.46
CA HIS A 156 6.27 21.33 9.91
C HIS A 156 6.51 22.75 10.41
N GLU A 157 6.15 23.77 9.61
CA GLU A 157 5.90 25.09 10.18
C GLU A 157 4.75 24.93 11.18
N LYS A 158 5.04 25.36 12.43
CA LYS A 158 4.08 25.34 13.53
C LYS A 158 3.00 26.39 13.35
#